data_e263c50bc8e245ba71d271182e9ce2ef
#
_entry.id   e263c50bc8e245ba71d271182e9ce2ef
#
_cell.length_a   1.000
_cell.length_b   1.000
_cell.length_c   1.000
_cell.angle_alpha   90.00
_cell.angle_beta   90.00
_cell.angle_gamma   90.00
#
_symmetry.space_group_name_H-M   'P 1'
#
loop_
_entity.id
_entity.type
_entity.pdbx_description
1 polymer ?
#
loop_
_entity_poly.entity_id
_entity_poly.type
_entity_poly.pdbx_seq_one_letter_code
_entity_poly.pdbx_strand_id
1 'polypeptide(L)'
;MQTEAVLKDFCGTVMIICGDTPLLEAAELKKFYEGHVASQAAATVLTAFMDDPAGYGRIIRDADGNVLGIVEEKDAVLEQKAIKEINTGIYCVEAPLLFEVLATLTCDNAQGEYYLTDVLAKLNAMGKKVGGVATADSDMIMGINSRRQLAEAENIMRQRILNKLMDDGVTIMDPASTFIEKGVEIGQDTVIYPYTWLEGTTKIGEDCQIGPNVRLTNVRIGNTAELQFVYGHDCEVQDNVVIGPYVHLRPDTVIGNNVKIGNFVEVKNSHVGTGSKLPHLSYIGDSDIGSSVNIGCGCITVNYDGKKKHRTIIEDNAFVGCNSNMVAPVTIGAGAYIGAGSTITKDVPGDDLGIARAKQKNIEGWAAKYRNG
;
A
#
# COMPACT_ATOMS: atom_id res chain seq x y z
N MET A 1 20.22 13.19 -28.13
CA MET A 1 21.22 14.26 -27.94
C MET A 1 21.65 14.39 -26.48
N GLN A 2 20.79 14.59 -25.48
CA GLN A 2 21.23 14.71 -24.08
C GLN A 2 21.89 13.44 -23.53
N THR A 3 21.47 12.26 -23.98
CA THR A 3 22.01 10.95 -23.56
C THR A 3 23.24 10.51 -24.37
N GLU A 4 23.59 11.22 -25.44
CA GLU A 4 24.67 10.84 -26.37
C GLU A 4 26.03 10.73 -25.65
N ALA A 5 26.32 11.66 -24.77
CA ALA A 5 27.58 11.64 -24.01
C ALA A 5 27.71 10.41 -23.08
N VAL A 6 26.58 9.90 -22.59
CA VAL A 6 26.52 8.73 -21.70
C VAL A 6 26.56 7.41 -22.48
N LEU A 7 26.01 7.40 -23.69
CA LEU A 7 25.87 6.21 -24.52
C LEU A 7 26.85 6.15 -25.71
N LYS A 8 27.84 7.04 -25.75
CA LYS A 8 28.75 7.24 -26.89
C LYS A 8 29.41 5.94 -27.38
N ASP A 9 29.79 5.07 -26.47
CA ASP A 9 30.50 3.82 -26.81
C ASP A 9 29.58 2.58 -26.69
N PHE A 10 28.28 2.82 -26.48
CA PHE A 10 27.31 1.74 -26.38
C PHE A 10 26.81 1.29 -27.77
N CYS A 11 27.00 0.01 -28.06
CA CYS A 11 26.67 -0.58 -29.37
C CYS A 11 25.43 -1.52 -29.31
N GLY A 12 24.67 -1.48 -28.22
CA GLY A 12 23.47 -2.32 -28.05
C GLY A 12 22.17 -1.58 -28.38
N THR A 13 21.06 -2.21 -28.04
CA THR A 13 19.73 -1.64 -28.20
C THR A 13 19.39 -0.66 -27.06
N VAL A 14 18.90 0.52 -27.37
CA VAL A 14 18.33 1.48 -26.43
C VAL A 14 16.81 1.31 -26.44
N MET A 15 16.23 1.07 -25.27
CA MET A 15 14.79 1.16 -25.08
C MET A 15 14.44 2.57 -24.59
N ILE A 16 13.52 3.21 -25.28
CA ILE A 16 13.01 4.55 -24.97
C ILE A 16 11.58 4.38 -24.45
N ILE A 17 11.31 4.92 -23.27
CA ILE A 17 9.98 4.89 -22.64
C ILE A 17 9.58 6.29 -22.19
N CYS A 18 8.27 6.58 -22.18
CA CYS A 18 7.74 7.82 -21.64
C CYS A 18 7.65 7.78 -20.11
N GLY A 19 7.99 8.88 -19.43
CA GLY A 19 7.98 8.95 -17.97
C GLY A 19 6.59 9.14 -17.36
N ASP A 20 5.57 9.39 -18.16
CA ASP A 20 4.19 9.64 -17.76
C ASP A 20 3.25 8.44 -17.97
N THR A 21 3.78 7.25 -18.24
CA THR A 21 3.05 5.99 -18.47
C THR A 21 3.27 5.01 -17.30
N PRO A 22 2.60 5.18 -16.15
CA PRO A 22 2.89 4.41 -14.92
C PRO A 22 2.38 2.97 -14.94
N LEU A 23 1.53 2.60 -15.90
CA LEU A 23 0.92 1.27 -15.99
C LEU A 23 1.77 0.26 -16.78
N LEU A 24 2.99 0.64 -17.18
CA LEU A 24 3.94 -0.24 -17.86
C LEU A 24 4.35 -1.42 -16.96
N GLU A 25 4.28 -2.61 -17.53
CA GLU A 25 4.69 -3.84 -16.85
C GLU A 25 6.04 -4.34 -17.35
N ALA A 26 6.92 -4.72 -16.44
CA ALA A 26 8.25 -5.20 -16.78
C ALA A 26 8.23 -6.43 -17.69
N ALA A 27 7.24 -7.31 -17.54
CA ALA A 27 7.07 -8.50 -18.38
C ALA A 27 6.78 -8.15 -19.84
N GLU A 28 5.90 -7.16 -20.07
CA GLU A 28 5.56 -6.70 -21.43
C GLU A 28 6.74 -5.95 -22.09
N LEU A 29 7.46 -5.13 -21.32
CA LEU A 29 8.67 -4.47 -21.82
C LEU A 29 9.76 -5.49 -22.19
N LYS A 30 9.92 -6.55 -21.38
CA LYS A 30 10.84 -7.64 -21.66
C LYS A 30 10.46 -8.37 -22.96
N LYS A 31 9.19 -8.73 -23.12
CA LYS A 31 8.66 -9.38 -24.31
C LYS A 31 8.83 -8.51 -25.56
N PHE A 32 8.59 -7.21 -25.44
CA PHE A 32 8.81 -6.25 -26.51
C PHE A 32 10.29 -6.20 -26.91
N TYR A 33 11.21 -6.13 -25.97
CA TYR A 33 12.65 -6.15 -26.21
C TYR A 33 13.10 -7.46 -26.87
N GLU A 34 12.67 -8.61 -26.37
CA GLU A 34 12.98 -9.92 -26.95
C GLU A 34 12.46 -10.05 -28.38
N GLY A 35 11.27 -9.51 -28.66
CA GLY A 35 10.70 -9.45 -30.00
C GLY A 35 11.51 -8.56 -30.95
N HIS A 36 12.00 -7.42 -30.45
CA HIS A 36 12.90 -6.55 -31.23
C HIS A 36 14.19 -7.28 -31.61
N VAL A 37 14.85 -7.88 -30.63
CA VAL A 37 16.12 -8.64 -30.86
C VAL A 37 15.90 -9.78 -31.86
N ALA A 38 14.84 -10.56 -31.70
CA ALA A 38 14.52 -11.68 -32.58
C ALA A 38 14.22 -11.24 -34.03
N SER A 39 13.63 -10.05 -34.18
CA SER A 39 13.30 -9.48 -35.51
C SER A 39 14.51 -8.99 -36.30
N GLN A 40 15.64 -8.76 -35.62
CA GLN A 40 16.83 -8.12 -36.18
C GLN A 40 16.53 -6.76 -36.86
N ALA A 41 15.56 -6.02 -36.35
CA ALA A 41 15.19 -4.69 -36.81
C ALA A 41 16.16 -3.63 -36.28
N ALA A 42 16.43 -2.58 -37.04
CA ALA A 42 17.20 -1.42 -36.60
C ALA A 42 16.42 -0.58 -35.59
N ALA A 43 15.10 -0.57 -35.72
CA ALA A 43 14.19 0.00 -34.76
C ALA A 43 12.87 -0.77 -34.70
N THR A 44 12.23 -0.79 -33.53
CA THR A 44 10.88 -1.33 -33.35
C THR A 44 10.08 -0.38 -32.49
N VAL A 45 8.86 -0.05 -32.90
CA VAL A 45 7.90 0.72 -32.10
C VAL A 45 6.89 -0.23 -31.48
N LEU A 46 6.59 -0.01 -30.18
CA LEU A 46 5.41 -0.61 -29.56
C LEU A 46 4.19 0.17 -30.04
N THR A 47 3.18 -0.53 -30.54
CA THR A 47 1.94 0.08 -31.05
C THR A 47 0.75 -0.43 -30.26
N ALA A 48 -0.38 0.24 -30.37
CA ALA A 48 -1.66 -0.22 -29.85
C ALA A 48 -2.80 0.13 -30.79
N PHE A 49 -3.92 -0.60 -30.69
CA PHE A 49 -5.14 -0.26 -31.40
C PHE A 49 -6.13 0.40 -30.45
N MET A 50 -6.64 1.57 -30.82
CA MET A 50 -7.62 2.31 -30.04
C MET A 50 -8.87 2.59 -30.88
N ASP A 51 -10.05 2.55 -30.25
CA ASP A 51 -11.30 2.93 -30.89
C ASP A 51 -11.35 4.42 -31.20
N ASP A 52 -10.88 5.25 -30.27
CA ASP A 52 -10.66 6.68 -30.44
C ASP A 52 -9.16 6.99 -30.35
N PRO A 53 -8.46 7.11 -31.50
CA PRO A 53 -7.03 7.38 -31.55
C PRO A 53 -6.69 8.87 -31.45
N ALA A 54 -7.65 9.77 -31.21
CA ALA A 54 -7.42 11.21 -31.19
C ALA A 54 -6.31 11.62 -30.21
N GLY A 55 -5.42 12.49 -30.67
CA GLY A 55 -4.28 12.99 -29.87
C GLY A 55 -3.02 12.14 -29.94
N TYR A 56 -3.04 10.98 -30.57
CA TYR A 56 -1.87 10.12 -30.73
C TYR A 56 -1.28 10.21 -32.16
N GLY A 57 0.00 9.90 -32.32
CA GLY A 57 0.60 9.65 -33.62
C GLY A 57 0.06 8.36 -34.24
N ARG A 58 -0.09 8.34 -35.56
CA ARG A 58 -0.59 7.18 -36.31
C ARG A 58 0.54 6.40 -36.93
N ILE A 59 0.47 5.08 -36.85
CA ILE A 59 1.43 4.17 -37.51
C ILE A 59 1.07 4.05 -39.00
N ILE A 60 1.99 4.41 -39.85
CA ILE A 60 1.85 4.25 -41.31
C ILE A 60 2.52 2.95 -41.71
N ARG A 61 1.76 2.09 -42.41
CA ARG A 61 2.27 0.82 -42.95
C ARG A 61 2.18 0.78 -44.49
N ASP A 62 3.06 0.00 -45.07
CA ASP A 62 2.94 -0.34 -46.51
C ASP A 62 1.93 -1.49 -46.74
N ALA A 63 1.76 -1.90 -47.96
CA ALA A 63 0.85 -2.98 -48.36
C ALA A 63 1.27 -4.36 -47.79
N ASP A 64 2.53 -4.54 -47.47
CA ASP A 64 3.10 -5.76 -46.87
C ASP A 64 3.07 -5.74 -45.32
N GLY A 65 2.56 -4.64 -44.75
CA GLY A 65 2.43 -4.47 -43.27
C GLY A 65 3.69 -3.94 -42.58
N ASN A 66 4.73 -3.55 -43.32
CA ASN A 66 5.94 -2.96 -42.73
C ASN A 66 5.65 -1.53 -42.26
N VAL A 67 6.27 -1.12 -41.16
CA VAL A 67 6.17 0.25 -40.66
C VAL A 67 6.97 1.19 -41.52
N LEU A 68 6.31 2.14 -42.17
CA LEU A 68 6.93 3.20 -42.94
C LEU A 68 7.37 4.38 -42.07
N GLY A 69 6.60 4.70 -41.04
CA GLY A 69 6.85 5.83 -40.14
C GLY A 69 5.65 6.10 -39.25
N ILE A 70 5.70 7.24 -38.58
CA ILE A 70 4.65 7.76 -37.74
C ILE A 70 4.27 9.15 -38.20
N VAL A 71 2.96 9.47 -38.21
CA VAL A 71 2.47 10.82 -38.50
C VAL A 71 1.76 11.32 -37.23
N GLU A 72 2.25 12.44 -36.70
CA GLU A 72 1.65 13.06 -35.50
C GLU A 72 0.24 13.59 -35.80
N GLU A 73 -0.63 13.62 -34.77
CA GLU A 73 -2.04 14.05 -34.92
C GLU A 73 -2.21 15.38 -35.63
N LYS A 74 -1.32 16.37 -35.37
CA LYS A 74 -1.41 17.71 -35.94
C LYS A 74 -0.98 17.79 -37.39
N ASP A 75 -0.15 16.86 -37.84
CA ASP A 75 0.37 16.78 -39.22
C ASP A 75 -0.42 15.77 -40.08
N ALA A 76 -1.33 14.99 -39.44
CA ALA A 76 -2.08 13.92 -40.09
C ALA A 76 -3.23 14.48 -40.98
N VAL A 77 -3.34 13.97 -42.20
CA VAL A 77 -4.51 14.20 -43.07
C VAL A 77 -5.70 13.33 -42.65
N LEU A 78 -6.89 13.61 -43.21
CA LEU A 78 -8.14 12.94 -42.79
C LEU A 78 -8.06 11.41 -42.92
N GLU A 79 -7.48 10.89 -43.96
CA GLU A 79 -7.30 9.45 -44.20
C GLU A 79 -6.38 8.83 -43.13
N GLN A 80 -5.32 9.54 -42.74
CA GLN A 80 -4.38 9.10 -41.71
C GLN A 80 -5.00 9.15 -40.32
N LYS A 81 -5.86 10.14 -40.03
CA LYS A 81 -6.59 10.24 -38.78
C LYS A 81 -7.55 9.08 -38.53
N ALA A 82 -8.02 8.42 -39.58
CA ALA A 82 -8.87 7.25 -39.50
C ALA A 82 -8.13 5.96 -39.08
N ILE A 83 -6.79 5.97 -39.11
CA ILE A 83 -5.96 4.83 -38.68
C ILE A 83 -6.12 4.65 -37.16
N LYS A 84 -6.47 3.43 -36.78
CA LYS A 84 -6.67 3.07 -35.34
C LYS A 84 -5.40 2.61 -34.64
N GLU A 85 -4.35 2.28 -35.40
CA GLU A 85 -3.06 1.90 -34.84
C GLU A 85 -2.25 3.14 -34.47
N ILE A 86 -1.93 3.25 -33.19
CA ILE A 86 -1.28 4.42 -32.61
C ILE A 86 0.16 4.14 -32.20
N ASN A 87 0.94 5.20 -32.16
CA ASN A 87 2.25 5.25 -31.55
C ASN A 87 2.11 5.36 -30.02
N THR A 88 2.77 4.46 -29.29
CA THR A 88 2.75 4.47 -27.81
C THR A 88 3.87 5.33 -27.20
N GLY A 89 4.82 5.80 -28.01
CA GLY A 89 6.01 6.49 -27.53
C GLY A 89 7.11 5.57 -26.99
N ILE A 90 6.93 4.24 -27.13
CA ILE A 90 7.90 3.24 -26.65
C ILE A 90 8.63 2.62 -27.84
N TYR A 91 9.97 2.67 -27.81
CA TYR A 91 10.81 2.22 -28.91
C TYR A 91 11.96 1.36 -28.40
N CYS A 92 12.39 0.41 -29.24
CA CYS A 92 13.72 -0.19 -29.18
C CYS A 92 14.47 0.24 -30.45
N VAL A 93 15.68 0.77 -30.30
CA VAL A 93 16.49 1.27 -31.42
C VAL A 93 17.95 0.91 -31.19
N GLU A 94 18.65 0.48 -32.24
CA GLU A 94 20.09 0.26 -32.19
C GLU A 94 20.84 1.58 -31.96
N ALA A 95 21.63 1.66 -30.86
CA ALA A 95 22.21 2.92 -30.39
C ALA A 95 23.04 3.67 -31.46
N PRO A 96 23.94 3.04 -32.24
CA PRO A 96 24.70 3.74 -33.21
C PRO A 96 23.81 4.41 -34.28
N LEU A 97 22.79 3.69 -34.76
CA LEU A 97 21.85 4.21 -35.78
C LEU A 97 20.96 5.30 -35.20
N LEU A 98 20.55 5.18 -33.95
CA LEU A 98 19.76 6.22 -33.26
C LEU A 98 20.48 7.57 -33.25
N PHE A 99 21.75 7.61 -32.83
CA PHE A 99 22.50 8.86 -32.76
C PHE A 99 22.87 9.42 -34.16
N GLU A 100 23.16 8.54 -35.11
CA GLU A 100 23.36 8.93 -36.52
C GLU A 100 22.13 9.67 -37.09
N VAL A 101 20.94 9.12 -36.84
CA VAL A 101 19.69 9.69 -37.36
C VAL A 101 19.30 10.94 -36.57
N LEU A 102 19.44 10.96 -35.24
CA LEU A 102 19.12 12.13 -34.41
C LEU A 102 19.87 13.38 -34.82
N ALA A 103 21.11 13.25 -35.32
CA ALA A 103 21.90 14.37 -35.83
C ALA A 103 21.34 14.99 -37.12
N THR A 104 20.45 14.29 -37.82
CA THR A 104 19.85 14.70 -39.10
C THR A 104 18.40 15.18 -38.99
N LEU A 105 17.81 15.14 -37.79
CA LEU A 105 16.43 15.58 -37.58
C LEU A 105 16.30 17.10 -37.84
N THR A 106 15.15 17.50 -38.35
CA THR A 106 14.75 18.91 -38.53
C THR A 106 13.48 19.19 -37.74
N CYS A 107 13.12 20.45 -37.64
CA CYS A 107 11.88 20.88 -36.99
C CYS A 107 10.83 21.40 -37.99
N ASP A 108 10.87 20.93 -39.22
CA ASP A 108 9.96 21.34 -40.29
C ASP A 108 8.60 20.59 -40.18
N ASN A 109 7.83 20.89 -39.14
CA ASN A 109 6.54 20.29 -38.85
C ASN A 109 5.58 21.32 -38.22
N ALA A 110 4.31 20.95 -38.01
CA ALA A 110 3.27 21.85 -37.52
C ALA A 110 3.56 22.48 -36.14
N GLN A 111 4.44 21.88 -35.33
CA GLN A 111 4.79 22.36 -33.98
C GLN A 111 6.15 23.07 -33.94
N GLY A 112 6.97 22.98 -34.99
CA GLY A 112 8.33 23.52 -34.99
C GLY A 112 9.27 22.80 -33.98
N GLU A 113 9.03 21.54 -33.71
CA GLU A 113 9.75 20.72 -32.72
C GLU A 113 10.48 19.55 -33.39
N TYR A 114 11.54 19.04 -32.74
CA TYR A 114 12.19 17.81 -33.17
C TYR A 114 11.35 16.60 -32.74
N TYR A 115 10.80 15.87 -33.70
CA TYR A 115 10.02 14.67 -33.44
C TYR A 115 10.91 13.43 -33.37
N LEU A 116 10.90 12.73 -32.25
CA LEU A 116 11.58 11.44 -32.12
C LEU A 116 10.97 10.39 -33.07
N THR A 117 9.70 10.52 -33.41
CA THR A 117 8.95 9.66 -34.31
C THR A 117 9.53 9.66 -35.73
N ASP A 118 10.19 10.75 -36.16
CA ASP A 118 10.85 10.85 -37.48
C ASP A 118 12.04 9.89 -37.62
N VAL A 119 12.60 9.41 -36.51
CA VAL A 119 13.69 8.42 -36.51
C VAL A 119 13.30 7.18 -37.31
N LEU A 120 12.06 6.70 -37.18
CA LEU A 120 11.60 5.49 -37.86
C LEU A 120 11.54 5.69 -39.38
N ALA A 121 10.97 6.81 -39.83
CA ALA A 121 10.90 7.14 -41.26
C ALA A 121 12.30 7.30 -41.90
N LYS A 122 13.24 7.94 -41.14
CA LYS A 122 14.62 8.11 -41.64
C LYS A 122 15.37 6.79 -41.71
N LEU A 123 15.25 5.92 -40.70
CA LEU A 123 15.84 4.57 -40.74
C LEU A 123 15.30 3.77 -41.95
N ASN A 124 13.99 3.85 -42.17
CA ASN A 124 13.36 3.20 -43.32
C ASN A 124 13.90 3.74 -44.65
N ALA A 125 14.05 5.07 -44.81
CA ALA A 125 14.65 5.69 -45.98
C ALA A 125 16.13 5.28 -46.17
N MET A 126 16.85 4.90 -45.12
CA MET A 126 18.20 4.33 -45.18
C MET A 126 18.19 2.84 -45.55
N GLY A 127 17.06 2.25 -45.87
CA GLY A 127 16.90 0.82 -46.16
C GLY A 127 17.07 -0.09 -44.95
N LYS A 128 16.96 0.46 -43.73
CA LYS A 128 17.01 -0.33 -42.49
C LYS A 128 15.63 -0.89 -42.18
N LYS A 129 15.60 -2.12 -41.61
CA LYS A 129 14.34 -2.76 -41.19
C LYS A 129 13.75 -2.04 -39.98
N VAL A 130 12.51 -1.58 -40.09
CA VAL A 130 11.73 -0.98 -39.02
C VAL A 130 10.54 -1.89 -38.70
N GLY A 131 10.39 -2.30 -37.46
CA GLY A 131 9.31 -3.16 -37.00
C GLY A 131 8.26 -2.40 -36.17
N GLY A 132 7.09 -2.99 -36.05
CA GLY A 132 6.04 -2.54 -35.14
C GLY A 132 5.37 -3.74 -34.49
N VAL A 133 5.29 -3.74 -33.16
CA VAL A 133 4.67 -4.79 -32.35
C VAL A 133 3.49 -4.19 -31.61
N ALA A 134 2.29 -4.73 -31.84
CA ALA A 134 1.09 -4.27 -31.16
C ALA A 134 1.01 -4.91 -29.74
N THR A 135 0.77 -4.08 -28.72
CA THR A 135 0.38 -4.60 -27.40
C THR A 135 -1.08 -5.04 -27.41
N ALA A 136 -1.37 -6.08 -26.64
CA ALA A 136 -2.74 -6.51 -26.38
C ALA A 136 -3.40 -5.70 -25.26
N ASP A 137 -2.61 -5.07 -24.40
CA ASP A 137 -3.06 -4.27 -23.25
C ASP A 137 -2.92 -2.78 -23.58
N SER A 138 -4.02 -2.16 -23.99
CA SER A 138 -4.09 -0.72 -24.28
C SER A 138 -3.99 0.15 -23.02
N ASP A 139 -4.27 -0.38 -21.83
CA ASP A 139 -4.20 0.40 -20.59
C ASP A 139 -2.76 0.72 -20.22
N MET A 140 -1.81 -0.16 -20.57
CA MET A 140 -0.40 0.03 -20.23
C MET A 140 0.23 1.29 -20.85
N ILE A 141 -0.35 1.81 -21.91
CA ILE A 141 0.16 2.98 -22.64
C ILE A 141 -0.50 4.30 -22.22
N MET A 142 -1.39 4.25 -21.22
CA MET A 142 -2.09 5.44 -20.73
C MET A 142 -1.09 6.47 -20.18
N GLY A 143 -0.96 7.60 -20.89
CA GLY A 143 -0.19 8.76 -20.42
C GLY A 143 -1.01 9.62 -19.45
N ILE A 144 -0.39 10.07 -18.38
CA ILE A 144 -1.05 10.88 -17.35
C ILE A 144 -0.70 12.35 -17.52
N ASN A 145 -1.68 13.15 -17.99
CA ASN A 145 -1.57 14.59 -18.15
C ASN A 145 -2.55 15.37 -17.24
N SER A 146 -3.40 14.67 -16.49
CA SER A 146 -4.40 15.29 -15.62
C SER A 146 -4.65 14.43 -14.39
N ARG A 147 -5.20 15.06 -13.32
CA ARG A 147 -5.60 14.32 -12.10
C ARG A 147 -6.73 13.33 -12.36
N ARG A 148 -7.56 13.55 -13.38
CA ARG A 148 -8.60 12.60 -13.79
C ARG A 148 -7.94 11.33 -14.36
N GLN A 149 -6.99 11.48 -15.28
CA GLN A 149 -6.24 10.36 -15.83
C GLN A 149 -5.42 9.63 -14.75
N LEU A 150 -4.87 10.36 -13.77
CA LEU A 150 -4.22 9.73 -12.61
C LEU A 150 -5.18 8.83 -11.82
N ALA A 151 -6.41 9.31 -11.56
CA ALA A 151 -7.42 8.51 -10.86
C ALA A 151 -7.89 7.29 -11.68
N GLU A 152 -7.95 7.41 -13.00
CA GLU A 152 -8.25 6.30 -13.92
C GLU A 152 -7.12 5.24 -13.88
N ALA A 153 -5.86 5.69 -13.96
CA ALA A 153 -4.70 4.79 -13.86
C ALA A 153 -4.59 4.10 -12.49
N GLU A 154 -4.87 4.82 -11.40
CA GLU A 154 -4.94 4.25 -10.05
C GLU A 154 -6.00 3.15 -9.98
N ASN A 155 -7.16 3.37 -10.56
CA ASN A 155 -8.25 2.39 -10.59
C ASN A 155 -7.84 1.11 -11.35
N ILE A 156 -7.19 1.26 -12.51
CA ILE A 156 -6.65 0.13 -13.28
C ILE A 156 -5.60 -0.64 -12.47
N MET A 157 -4.64 0.05 -11.88
CA MET A 157 -3.60 -0.57 -11.05
C MET A 157 -4.20 -1.31 -9.85
N ARG A 158 -5.18 -0.69 -9.18
CA ARG A 158 -5.91 -1.31 -8.07
C ARG A 158 -6.58 -2.62 -8.52
N GLN A 159 -7.30 -2.62 -9.64
CA GLN A 159 -7.93 -3.83 -10.15
C GLN A 159 -6.90 -4.94 -10.46
N ARG A 160 -5.76 -4.60 -11.05
CA ARG A 160 -4.68 -5.58 -11.29
C ARG A 160 -4.18 -6.21 -9.99
N ILE A 161 -3.95 -5.40 -8.95
CA ILE A 161 -3.50 -5.89 -7.63
C ILE A 161 -4.56 -6.78 -7.00
N LEU A 162 -5.82 -6.34 -6.97
CA LEU A 162 -6.91 -7.09 -6.36
C LEU A 162 -7.19 -8.41 -7.10
N ASN A 163 -7.19 -8.39 -8.43
CA ASN A 163 -7.37 -9.60 -9.24
C ASN A 163 -6.27 -10.62 -8.95
N LYS A 164 -5.01 -10.16 -8.91
CA LYS A 164 -3.89 -11.05 -8.56
C LYS A 164 -4.06 -11.69 -7.18
N LEU A 165 -4.45 -10.92 -6.17
CA LEU A 165 -4.69 -11.46 -4.82
C LEU A 165 -5.84 -12.45 -4.79
N MET A 166 -6.93 -12.19 -5.53
CA MET A 166 -8.05 -13.14 -5.66
C MET A 166 -7.64 -14.43 -6.38
N ASP A 167 -6.81 -14.33 -7.43
CA ASP A 167 -6.25 -15.49 -8.13
C ASP A 167 -5.30 -16.30 -7.22
N ASP A 168 -4.62 -15.64 -6.28
CA ASP A 168 -3.75 -16.25 -5.28
C ASP A 168 -4.53 -16.84 -4.08
N GLY A 169 -5.88 -16.77 -4.06
CA GLY A 169 -6.75 -17.41 -3.07
C GLY A 169 -7.26 -16.49 -1.96
N VAL A 170 -7.15 -15.17 -2.09
CA VAL A 170 -7.71 -14.20 -1.15
C VAL A 170 -9.16 -13.87 -1.52
N THR A 171 -10.07 -13.86 -0.56
CA THR A 171 -11.45 -13.41 -0.78
C THR A 171 -11.57 -11.91 -0.53
N ILE A 172 -11.95 -11.13 -1.53
CA ILE A 172 -12.22 -9.69 -1.42
C ILE A 172 -13.72 -9.46 -1.61
N MET A 173 -14.42 -9.08 -0.53
CA MET A 173 -15.88 -8.96 -0.51
C MET A 173 -16.41 -7.81 -1.38
N ASP A 174 -15.69 -6.69 -1.40
CA ASP A 174 -16.03 -5.52 -2.21
C ASP A 174 -14.76 -4.88 -2.80
N PRO A 175 -14.36 -5.27 -4.02
CA PRO A 175 -13.20 -4.70 -4.68
C PRO A 175 -13.29 -3.17 -4.91
N ALA A 176 -14.51 -2.63 -5.00
CA ALA A 176 -14.69 -1.19 -5.26
C ALA A 176 -14.29 -0.30 -4.07
N SER A 177 -14.45 -0.80 -2.85
CA SER A 177 -14.11 -0.07 -1.62
C SER A 177 -12.85 -0.60 -0.91
N THR A 178 -12.07 -1.47 -1.57
CA THR A 178 -10.84 -2.05 -1.04
C THR A 178 -9.63 -1.46 -1.74
N PHE A 179 -8.64 -1.01 -0.96
CA PHE A 179 -7.42 -0.37 -1.44
C PHE A 179 -6.21 -1.12 -0.89
N ILE A 180 -5.46 -1.77 -1.76
CA ILE A 180 -4.27 -2.56 -1.41
C ILE A 180 -3.11 -2.10 -2.27
N GLU A 181 -2.01 -1.69 -1.64
CA GLU A 181 -0.80 -1.25 -2.33
C GLU A 181 -0.01 -2.44 -2.90
N LYS A 182 0.73 -2.15 -3.96
CA LYS A 182 1.68 -3.10 -4.52
C LYS A 182 2.79 -3.42 -3.50
N GLY A 183 2.94 -4.67 -3.15
CA GLY A 183 3.94 -5.13 -2.16
C GLY A 183 3.32 -5.62 -0.86
N VAL A 184 2.02 -5.40 -0.65
CA VAL A 184 1.25 -6.08 0.39
C VAL A 184 1.12 -7.56 0.05
N GLU A 185 1.39 -8.40 1.03
CA GLU A 185 1.28 -9.86 0.92
C GLU A 185 0.13 -10.35 1.79
N ILE A 186 -0.70 -11.25 1.28
CA ILE A 186 -1.86 -11.79 2.00
C ILE A 186 -1.91 -13.31 1.76
N GLY A 187 -2.02 -14.08 2.82
CA GLY A 187 -2.13 -15.54 2.79
C GLY A 187 -3.49 -16.02 2.27
N GLN A 188 -3.52 -17.29 1.83
CA GLN A 188 -4.71 -17.94 1.29
C GLN A 188 -5.86 -17.98 2.30
N ASP A 189 -7.07 -18.06 1.80
CA ASP A 189 -8.32 -18.17 2.57
C ASP A 189 -8.59 -16.97 3.50
N THR A 190 -7.77 -15.92 3.44
CA THR A 190 -8.02 -14.66 4.13
C THR A 190 -9.13 -13.88 3.44
N VAL A 191 -10.07 -13.34 4.25
CA VAL A 191 -11.21 -12.54 3.79
C VAL A 191 -10.98 -11.07 4.09
N ILE A 192 -11.05 -10.23 3.06
CA ILE A 192 -10.95 -8.77 3.16
C ILE A 192 -12.36 -8.17 3.00
N TYR A 193 -12.83 -7.48 4.05
CA TYR A 193 -14.11 -6.82 4.10
C TYR A 193 -14.05 -5.38 3.56
N PRO A 194 -15.21 -4.76 3.23
CA PRO A 194 -15.28 -3.43 2.66
C PRO A 194 -14.57 -2.33 3.47
N TYR A 195 -14.13 -1.27 2.79
CA TYR A 195 -13.47 -0.09 3.38
C TYR A 195 -12.15 -0.45 4.08
N THR A 196 -11.40 -1.37 3.52
CA THR A 196 -10.09 -1.79 4.00
C THR A 196 -8.98 -1.17 3.16
N TRP A 197 -7.97 -0.61 3.83
CA TRP A 197 -6.76 -0.03 3.26
C TRP A 197 -5.53 -0.75 3.80
N LEU A 198 -4.74 -1.35 2.90
CA LEU A 198 -3.52 -2.07 3.25
C LEU A 198 -2.35 -1.44 2.49
N GLU A 199 -1.39 -0.92 3.22
CA GLU A 199 -0.35 -0.02 2.69
C GLU A 199 1.05 -0.48 3.08
N GLY A 200 2.03 -0.01 2.30
CA GLY A 200 3.46 -0.22 2.55
C GLY A 200 3.90 -1.67 2.48
N THR A 201 4.60 -2.12 3.51
CA THR A 201 5.15 -3.50 3.62
C THR A 201 4.25 -4.43 4.45
N THR A 202 2.95 -4.16 4.50
CA THR A 202 1.99 -4.94 5.26
C THR A 202 1.95 -6.40 4.79
N LYS A 203 1.97 -7.33 5.76
CA LYS A 203 1.87 -8.78 5.52
C LYS A 203 0.80 -9.37 6.42
N ILE A 204 -0.08 -10.15 5.85
CA ILE A 204 -1.20 -10.82 6.52
C ILE A 204 -1.09 -12.32 6.27
N GLY A 205 -1.24 -13.11 7.30
CA GLY A 205 -1.22 -14.57 7.21
C GLY A 205 -2.46 -15.18 6.56
N GLU A 206 -2.62 -16.47 6.75
CA GLU A 206 -3.72 -17.28 6.23
C GLU A 206 -4.94 -17.26 7.16
N ASP A 207 -6.12 -17.58 6.62
CA ASP A 207 -7.38 -17.73 7.37
C ASP A 207 -7.79 -16.49 8.20
N CYS A 208 -7.35 -15.28 7.82
CA CYS A 208 -7.66 -14.06 8.55
C CYS A 208 -9.00 -13.43 8.09
N GLN A 209 -9.59 -12.60 8.96
CA GLN A 209 -10.74 -11.76 8.66
C GLN A 209 -10.37 -10.29 8.90
N ILE A 210 -10.19 -9.53 7.83
CA ILE A 210 -9.67 -8.16 7.90
C ILE A 210 -10.72 -7.16 7.40
N GLY A 211 -11.20 -6.34 8.28
CA GLY A 211 -12.24 -5.36 8.01
C GLY A 211 -13.57 -5.68 8.73
N PRO A 212 -14.62 -4.89 8.52
CA PRO A 212 -14.63 -3.65 7.74
C PRO A 212 -13.90 -2.48 8.43
N ASN A 213 -13.63 -1.41 7.65
CA ASN A 213 -13.02 -0.18 8.18
C ASN A 213 -11.68 -0.42 8.89
N VAL A 214 -10.77 -1.09 8.21
CA VAL A 214 -9.41 -1.34 8.67
C VAL A 214 -8.43 -0.55 7.82
N ARG A 215 -7.48 0.14 8.45
CA ARG A 215 -6.33 0.72 7.76
C ARG A 215 -5.04 0.30 8.42
N LEU A 216 -4.16 -0.35 7.65
CA LEU A 216 -2.90 -0.89 8.12
C LEU A 216 -1.75 -0.42 7.22
N THR A 217 -0.69 0.11 7.83
CA THR A 217 0.52 0.55 7.14
C THR A 217 1.74 -0.09 7.80
N ASN A 218 2.52 -0.87 7.05
CA ASN A 218 3.71 -1.58 7.55
C ASN A 218 3.41 -2.50 8.74
N VAL A 219 2.31 -3.24 8.71
CA VAL A 219 1.87 -4.12 9.80
C VAL A 219 2.11 -5.58 9.43
N ARG A 220 2.57 -6.38 10.39
CA ARG A 220 2.60 -7.84 10.26
C ARG A 220 1.47 -8.45 11.05
N ILE A 221 0.72 -9.33 10.42
CA ILE A 221 -0.38 -10.09 11.04
C ILE A 221 -0.13 -11.57 10.79
N GLY A 222 -0.18 -12.37 11.83
CA GLY A 222 -0.11 -13.83 11.79
C GLY A 222 -1.38 -14.46 11.20
N ASN A 223 -1.56 -15.75 11.43
CA ASN A 223 -2.68 -16.51 10.91
C ASN A 223 -3.92 -16.40 11.80
N THR A 224 -5.09 -16.63 11.22
CA THR A 224 -6.38 -16.73 11.93
C THR A 224 -6.71 -15.50 12.81
N ALA A 225 -6.25 -14.32 12.39
CA ALA A 225 -6.52 -13.06 13.06
C ALA A 225 -7.83 -12.42 12.57
N GLU A 226 -8.59 -11.82 13.50
CA GLU A 226 -9.82 -11.07 13.22
C GLU A 226 -9.64 -9.60 13.59
N LEU A 227 -9.70 -8.69 12.61
CA LEU A 227 -9.58 -7.25 12.82
C LEU A 227 -10.77 -6.50 12.22
N GLN A 228 -11.42 -5.64 13.00
CA GLN A 228 -12.49 -4.78 12.53
C GLN A 228 -12.42 -3.38 13.13
N PHE A 229 -12.63 -2.33 12.34
CA PHE A 229 -12.52 -0.93 12.76
C PHE A 229 -11.18 -0.66 13.48
N VAL A 230 -10.09 -1.01 12.82
CA VAL A 230 -8.72 -0.88 13.36
C VAL A 230 -7.92 0.09 12.53
N TYR A 231 -7.22 1.01 13.18
CA TYR A 231 -6.13 1.77 12.60
C TYR A 231 -4.81 1.26 13.21
N GLY A 232 -3.89 0.79 12.36
CA GLY A 232 -2.61 0.24 12.81
C GLY A 232 -1.46 0.64 11.90
N HIS A 233 -0.30 0.97 12.49
CA HIS A 233 0.90 1.21 11.72
C HIS A 233 2.17 0.82 12.47
N ASP A 234 3.14 0.29 11.72
CA ASP A 234 4.47 -0.09 12.23
C ASP A 234 4.38 -0.97 13.48
N CYS A 235 3.54 -2.01 13.43
CA CYS A 235 3.27 -2.92 14.56
C CYS A 235 3.16 -4.38 14.11
N GLU A 236 3.14 -5.29 15.07
CA GLU A 236 3.05 -6.73 14.86
C GLU A 236 1.91 -7.33 15.65
N VAL A 237 1.14 -8.20 15.00
CA VAL A 237 0.05 -8.99 15.57
C VAL A 237 0.33 -10.45 15.26
N GLN A 238 0.39 -11.30 16.27
CA GLN A 238 0.63 -12.73 16.11
C GLN A 238 -0.66 -13.50 15.78
N ASP A 239 -0.65 -14.83 15.97
CA ASP A 239 -1.73 -15.71 15.54
C ASP A 239 -2.95 -15.69 16.49
N ASN A 240 -4.13 -16.01 15.94
CA ASN A 240 -5.38 -16.19 16.68
C ASN A 240 -5.79 -14.96 17.51
N VAL A 241 -5.52 -13.77 17.02
CA VAL A 241 -5.81 -12.51 17.72
C VAL A 241 -7.14 -11.94 17.27
N VAL A 242 -7.93 -11.40 18.20
CA VAL A 242 -9.19 -10.71 17.91
C VAL A 242 -9.08 -9.24 18.34
N ILE A 243 -9.23 -8.30 17.39
CA ILE A 243 -9.06 -6.86 17.63
C ILE A 243 -10.24 -6.07 17.11
N GLY A 244 -10.79 -5.22 17.95
CA GLY A 244 -11.80 -4.25 17.57
C GLY A 244 -13.16 -4.41 18.25
N PRO A 245 -14.10 -3.55 17.89
CA PRO A 245 -13.98 -2.39 17.01
C PRO A 245 -13.33 -1.16 17.69
N TYR A 246 -12.91 -0.18 16.85
CA TYR A 246 -12.34 1.11 17.30
C TYR A 246 -11.06 0.96 18.12
N VAL A 247 -10.07 0.30 17.54
CA VAL A 247 -8.75 0.10 18.14
C VAL A 247 -7.68 0.85 17.36
N HIS A 248 -6.74 1.46 18.09
CA HIS A 248 -5.56 2.10 17.50
C HIS A 248 -4.29 1.39 17.96
N LEU A 249 -3.61 0.72 17.04
CA LEU A 249 -2.29 0.12 17.23
C LEU A 249 -1.22 1.08 16.70
N ARG A 250 -0.39 1.58 17.59
CA ARG A 250 0.67 2.56 17.25
C ARG A 250 2.02 1.85 17.12
N PRO A 251 3.06 2.59 16.61
CA PRO A 251 4.38 2.01 16.37
C PRO A 251 4.96 1.28 17.58
N ASP A 252 5.82 0.31 17.27
CA ASP A 252 6.54 -0.50 18.25
C ASP A 252 5.62 -1.31 19.17
N THR A 253 4.40 -1.62 18.71
CA THR A 253 3.44 -2.48 19.41
C THR A 253 3.56 -3.91 18.91
N VAL A 254 3.63 -4.85 19.84
CA VAL A 254 3.61 -6.30 19.54
C VAL A 254 2.48 -6.96 20.33
N ILE A 255 1.55 -7.58 19.62
CA ILE A 255 0.41 -8.29 20.18
C ILE A 255 0.65 -9.80 20.04
N GLY A 256 0.75 -10.49 21.16
CA GLY A 256 1.02 -11.93 21.24
C GLY A 256 -0.15 -12.80 20.81
N ASN A 257 0.11 -14.11 20.70
CA ASN A 257 -0.89 -15.09 20.30
C ASN A 257 -2.13 -15.11 21.22
N ASN A 258 -3.29 -15.36 20.63
CA ASN A 258 -4.56 -15.52 21.37
C ASN A 258 -4.98 -14.29 22.21
N VAL A 259 -4.43 -13.13 21.94
CA VAL A 259 -4.80 -11.88 22.62
C VAL A 259 -6.16 -11.40 22.12
N LYS A 260 -6.97 -10.82 23.05
CA LYS A 260 -8.22 -10.15 22.70
C LYS A 260 -8.17 -8.68 23.09
N ILE A 261 -8.31 -7.80 22.10
CA ILE A 261 -8.42 -6.36 22.27
C ILE A 261 -9.82 -5.94 21.85
N GLY A 262 -10.61 -5.43 22.78
CA GLY A 262 -11.96 -4.98 22.48
C GLY A 262 -12.02 -3.50 22.07
N ASN A 263 -13.17 -2.91 22.27
CA ASN A 263 -13.50 -1.60 21.75
C ASN A 263 -12.85 -0.43 22.50
N PHE A 264 -12.49 0.63 21.75
CA PHE A 264 -11.92 1.88 22.26
C PHE A 264 -10.61 1.68 23.03
N VAL A 265 -9.71 0.87 22.50
CA VAL A 265 -8.39 0.61 23.08
C VAL A 265 -7.31 1.22 22.19
N GLU A 266 -6.36 1.91 22.82
CA GLU A 266 -5.14 2.37 22.17
C GLU A 266 -3.94 1.66 22.79
N VAL A 267 -3.08 1.09 21.95
CA VAL A 267 -1.82 0.44 22.36
C VAL A 267 -0.65 1.11 21.64
N LYS A 268 0.39 1.48 22.38
CA LYS A 268 1.55 2.19 21.86
C LYS A 268 2.85 1.72 22.47
N ASN A 269 3.85 1.40 21.68
CA ASN A 269 5.20 1.00 22.13
C ASN A 269 5.13 0.02 23.29
N SER A 270 4.34 -1.05 23.11
CA SER A 270 4.00 -1.98 24.18
C SER A 270 3.98 -3.42 23.67
N HIS A 271 4.35 -4.33 24.56
CA HIS A 271 4.23 -5.77 24.36
C HIS A 271 3.01 -6.28 25.13
N VAL A 272 2.17 -7.05 24.46
CA VAL A 272 1.03 -7.74 25.10
C VAL A 272 1.21 -9.24 24.94
N GLY A 273 1.46 -9.93 26.04
CA GLY A 273 1.75 -11.36 26.09
C GLY A 273 0.54 -12.25 25.76
N THR A 274 0.85 -13.48 25.42
CA THR A 274 -0.10 -14.50 24.94
C THR A 274 -1.34 -14.64 25.84
N GLY A 275 -2.52 -14.67 25.24
CA GLY A 275 -3.80 -14.92 25.93
C GLY A 275 -4.31 -13.78 26.80
N SER A 276 -3.63 -12.64 26.80
CA SER A 276 -4.04 -11.47 27.56
C SER A 276 -5.25 -10.78 26.95
N LYS A 277 -6.02 -10.06 27.78
CA LYS A 277 -7.27 -9.43 27.40
C LYS A 277 -7.29 -7.94 27.78
N LEU A 278 -7.56 -7.10 26.78
CA LEU A 278 -7.75 -5.65 26.93
C LEU A 278 -9.14 -5.28 26.38
N PRO A 279 -10.22 -5.64 27.07
CA PRO A 279 -11.55 -5.68 26.46
C PRO A 279 -12.18 -4.32 26.17
N HIS A 280 -11.86 -3.26 26.93
CA HIS A 280 -12.62 -2.01 26.81
C HIS A 280 -11.84 -0.77 27.25
N LEU A 281 -12.00 0.32 26.47
CA LEU A 281 -11.71 1.71 26.85
C LEU A 281 -10.42 1.88 27.66
N SER A 282 -9.29 1.54 27.09
CA SER A 282 -8.00 1.55 27.81
C SER A 282 -6.91 2.20 26.98
N TYR A 283 -5.98 2.88 27.65
CA TYR A 283 -4.73 3.33 27.06
C TYR A 283 -3.56 2.54 27.63
N ILE A 284 -2.86 1.82 26.76
CA ILE A 284 -1.69 1.01 27.09
C ILE A 284 -0.49 1.58 26.33
N GLY A 285 0.29 2.37 27.01
CA GLY A 285 1.47 3.03 26.43
C GLY A 285 2.75 2.71 27.18
N ASP A 286 3.83 2.44 26.42
CA ASP A 286 5.16 2.15 26.93
C ASP A 286 5.11 1.05 28.05
N SER A 287 4.52 -0.10 27.74
CA SER A 287 4.20 -1.15 28.71
C SER A 287 4.64 -2.54 28.26
N ASP A 288 5.03 -3.37 29.20
CA ASP A 288 5.24 -4.80 29.02
C ASP A 288 4.17 -5.57 29.80
N ILE A 289 3.22 -6.16 29.09
CA ILE A 289 2.14 -6.95 29.64
C ILE A 289 2.44 -8.42 29.43
N GLY A 290 2.48 -9.19 30.47
CA GLY A 290 2.71 -10.63 30.46
C GLY A 290 1.58 -11.43 29.82
N SER A 291 1.65 -12.75 29.95
CA SER A 291 0.66 -13.69 29.46
C SER A 291 -0.53 -13.82 30.36
N SER A 292 -1.72 -14.07 29.81
CA SER A 292 -2.96 -14.31 30.57
C SER A 292 -3.36 -13.17 31.52
N VAL A 293 -2.92 -11.95 31.25
CA VAL A 293 -3.30 -10.75 32.01
C VAL A 293 -4.70 -10.29 31.61
N ASN A 294 -5.48 -9.82 32.60
CA ASN A 294 -6.77 -9.19 32.32
C ASN A 294 -6.75 -7.70 32.71
N ILE A 295 -6.90 -6.82 31.72
CA ILE A 295 -7.01 -5.38 31.94
C ILE A 295 -8.49 -4.98 31.98
N GLY A 296 -8.94 -4.41 33.11
CA GLY A 296 -10.31 -3.92 33.26
C GLY A 296 -10.60 -2.68 32.38
N CYS A 297 -11.89 -2.37 32.26
CA CYS A 297 -12.35 -1.18 31.52
C CYS A 297 -11.81 0.12 32.15
N GLY A 298 -11.40 1.08 31.32
CA GLY A 298 -10.96 2.40 31.78
C GLY A 298 -9.57 2.42 32.39
N CYS A 299 -8.74 1.41 32.16
CA CYS A 299 -7.38 1.36 32.69
C CYS A 299 -6.41 2.18 31.85
N ILE A 300 -5.49 2.84 32.54
CA ILE A 300 -4.49 3.72 31.92
C ILE A 300 -3.09 3.39 32.46
N THR A 301 -2.12 3.16 31.59
CA THR A 301 -0.71 3.21 31.95
C THR A 301 -0.25 4.67 31.82
N VAL A 302 -0.05 5.33 32.96
CA VAL A 302 0.35 6.74 33.01
C VAL A 302 1.86 6.80 32.78
N ASN A 303 2.26 6.86 31.52
CA ASN A 303 3.65 6.67 31.07
C ASN A 303 4.47 7.95 30.96
N TYR A 304 3.89 9.14 31.18
CA TYR A 304 4.58 10.42 30.95
C TYR A 304 4.53 11.32 32.20
N ASP A 305 5.68 11.76 32.66
CA ASP A 305 5.85 12.59 33.87
C ASP A 305 5.93 14.10 33.56
N GLY A 306 5.67 14.50 32.30
CA GLY A 306 5.84 15.89 31.83
C GLY A 306 7.20 16.16 31.20
N LYS A 307 8.18 15.23 31.29
CA LYS A 307 9.52 15.35 30.71
C LYS A 307 9.98 14.08 30.00
N LYS A 308 9.75 12.92 30.62
CA LYS A 308 10.21 11.61 30.15
C LYS A 308 9.08 10.61 30.14
N LYS A 309 9.23 9.56 29.35
CA LYS A 309 8.37 8.40 29.37
C LYS A 309 9.00 7.29 30.20
N HIS A 310 8.16 6.58 30.93
CA HIS A 310 8.52 5.48 31.80
C HIS A 310 7.68 4.24 31.45
N ARG A 311 8.20 3.05 31.71
CA ARG A 311 7.49 1.81 31.41
C ARG A 311 6.68 1.32 32.61
N THR A 312 5.53 0.72 32.30
CA THR A 312 4.74 -0.09 33.23
C THR A 312 4.99 -1.56 32.91
N ILE A 313 5.25 -2.37 33.92
CA ILE A 313 5.38 -3.83 33.80
C ILE A 313 4.18 -4.47 34.50
N ILE A 314 3.48 -5.35 33.80
CA ILE A 314 2.39 -6.15 34.32
C ILE A 314 2.72 -7.60 34.06
N GLU A 315 3.08 -8.35 35.09
CA GLU A 315 3.54 -9.73 34.93
C GLU A 315 2.38 -10.71 34.69
N ASP A 316 2.72 -11.97 34.42
CA ASP A 316 1.78 -13.02 34.02
C ASP A 316 0.62 -13.20 35.00
N ASN A 317 -0.57 -13.53 34.50
CA ASN A 317 -1.78 -13.82 35.26
C ASN A 317 -2.28 -12.67 36.16
N ALA A 318 -1.75 -11.46 36.06
CA ALA A 318 -2.23 -10.32 36.84
C ALA A 318 -3.64 -9.89 36.40
N PHE A 319 -4.42 -9.38 37.36
CA PHE A 319 -5.76 -8.84 37.13
C PHE A 319 -5.80 -7.36 37.53
N VAL A 320 -6.04 -6.48 36.55
CA VAL A 320 -6.16 -5.04 36.76
C VAL A 320 -7.66 -4.67 36.76
N GLY A 321 -8.17 -4.24 37.93
CA GLY A 321 -9.56 -3.83 38.04
C GLY A 321 -9.90 -2.56 37.27
N CYS A 322 -11.17 -2.37 36.92
CA CYS A 322 -11.63 -1.24 36.11
C CYS A 322 -11.26 0.13 36.71
N ASN A 323 -11.07 1.13 35.82
CA ASN A 323 -10.73 2.52 36.19
C ASN A 323 -9.46 2.63 37.05
N SER A 324 -8.48 1.77 36.82
CA SER A 324 -7.20 1.81 37.54
C SER A 324 -6.15 2.54 36.70
N ASN A 325 -5.35 3.38 37.39
CA ASN A 325 -4.23 4.10 36.78
C ASN A 325 -2.92 3.51 37.34
N MET A 326 -2.05 3.02 36.48
CA MET A 326 -0.69 2.59 36.80
C MET A 326 0.27 3.73 36.48
N VAL A 327 0.79 4.40 37.52
CA VAL A 327 1.71 5.55 37.35
C VAL A 327 3.13 5.02 37.21
N ALA A 328 3.64 5.02 35.99
CA ALA A 328 4.96 4.50 35.67
C ALA A 328 6.11 5.40 36.19
N PRO A 329 7.27 4.82 36.58
CA PRO A 329 7.57 3.40 36.52
C PRO A 329 6.90 2.59 37.63
N VAL A 330 6.27 1.48 37.28
CA VAL A 330 5.61 0.59 38.26
C VAL A 330 5.55 -0.84 37.74
N THR A 331 5.71 -1.80 38.62
CA THR A 331 5.59 -3.23 38.34
C THR A 331 4.39 -3.81 39.10
N ILE A 332 3.53 -4.51 38.37
CA ILE A 332 2.45 -5.33 38.91
C ILE A 332 2.90 -6.79 38.82
N GLY A 333 3.19 -7.41 39.94
CA GLY A 333 3.77 -8.76 39.99
C GLY A 333 2.82 -9.84 39.49
N ALA A 334 3.37 -11.00 39.21
CA ALA A 334 2.63 -12.14 38.68
C ALA A 334 1.47 -12.54 39.60
N GLY A 335 0.29 -12.80 39.02
CA GLY A 335 -0.90 -13.16 39.79
C GLY A 335 -1.48 -12.05 40.67
N ALA A 336 -0.88 -10.87 40.71
CA ALA A 336 -1.37 -9.76 41.51
C ALA A 336 -2.73 -9.22 41.03
N TYR A 337 -3.51 -8.71 41.98
CA TYR A 337 -4.80 -8.08 41.71
C TYR A 337 -4.76 -6.59 42.05
N ILE A 338 -5.27 -5.77 41.15
CA ILE A 338 -5.48 -4.34 41.42
C ILE A 338 -6.97 -4.08 41.66
N GLY A 339 -7.30 -3.53 42.81
CA GLY A 339 -8.67 -3.17 43.15
C GLY A 339 -9.19 -2.04 42.23
N ALA A 340 -10.40 -2.19 41.71
CA ALA A 340 -11.00 -1.21 40.81
C ALA A 340 -10.99 0.22 41.40
N GLY A 341 -10.75 1.24 40.54
CA GLY A 341 -10.67 2.65 40.91
C GLY A 341 -9.39 3.04 41.65
N SER A 342 -8.33 2.24 41.56
CA SER A 342 -7.06 2.50 42.22
C SER A 342 -6.10 3.31 41.38
N THR A 343 -5.32 4.19 42.00
CA THR A 343 -4.15 4.84 41.40
C THR A 343 -2.88 4.28 42.02
N ILE A 344 -2.22 3.37 41.32
CA ILE A 344 -1.06 2.63 41.75
C ILE A 344 0.20 3.41 41.43
N THR A 345 0.99 3.75 42.43
CA THR A 345 2.21 4.55 42.36
C THR A 345 3.46 3.84 42.91
N LYS A 346 3.31 2.60 43.36
CA LYS A 346 4.38 1.74 43.83
C LYS A 346 4.15 0.32 43.34
N ASP A 347 5.21 -0.45 43.25
CA ASP A 347 5.13 -1.85 42.84
C ASP A 347 4.19 -2.65 43.76
N VAL A 348 3.46 -3.58 43.14
CA VAL A 348 2.59 -4.53 43.84
C VAL A 348 3.22 -5.90 43.68
N PRO A 349 3.62 -6.57 44.78
CA PRO A 349 4.21 -7.89 44.75
C PRO A 349 3.28 -8.93 44.12
N GLY A 350 3.88 -10.03 43.62
CA GLY A 350 3.11 -11.14 43.09
C GLY A 350 2.10 -11.69 44.07
N ASP A 351 0.94 -12.12 43.57
CA ASP A 351 -0.19 -12.64 44.37
C ASP A 351 -0.81 -11.68 45.40
N ASP A 352 -0.36 -10.43 45.45
CA ASP A 352 -0.88 -9.41 46.37
C ASP A 352 -2.08 -8.66 45.77
N LEU A 353 -2.89 -8.06 46.65
CA LEU A 353 -3.96 -7.14 46.30
C LEU A 353 -3.54 -5.68 46.51
N GLY A 354 -3.30 -4.95 45.42
CA GLY A 354 -3.04 -3.51 45.44
C GLY A 354 -4.34 -2.69 45.49
N ILE A 355 -4.56 -1.89 46.52
CA ILE A 355 -5.72 -0.98 46.63
C ILE A 355 -5.22 0.43 46.98
N ALA A 356 -5.51 1.40 46.12
CA ALA A 356 -5.15 2.80 46.33
C ALA A 356 -6.34 3.73 45.99
N ARG A 357 -7.36 3.68 46.83
CA ARG A 357 -8.59 4.49 46.77
C ARG A 357 -9.14 4.81 48.13
N ALA A 358 -9.94 5.87 48.24
CA ALA A 358 -10.61 6.24 49.49
C ALA A 358 -11.61 5.16 49.96
N LYS A 359 -11.78 5.02 51.29
CA LYS A 359 -12.85 4.18 51.83
C LYS A 359 -14.20 4.80 51.48
N GLN A 360 -15.14 3.98 51.07
CA GLN A 360 -16.51 4.40 50.79
C GLN A 360 -17.16 4.92 52.09
N LYS A 361 -17.84 6.05 51.96
CA LYS A 361 -18.67 6.62 53.07
C LYS A 361 -20.09 6.81 52.53
N ASN A 362 -21.06 6.21 53.19
CA ASN A 362 -22.48 6.45 52.88
C ASN A 362 -23.02 7.57 53.81
N ILE A 363 -23.75 8.51 53.23
CA ILE A 363 -24.43 9.58 53.94
C ILE A 363 -25.91 9.28 53.90
N GLU A 364 -26.46 8.87 55.03
CA GLU A 364 -27.84 8.44 55.15
C GLU A 364 -28.82 9.61 54.86
N GLY A 365 -29.83 9.31 54.05
CA GLY A 365 -30.91 10.25 53.70
C GLY A 365 -30.48 11.45 52.82
N TRP A 366 -29.20 11.53 52.40
CA TRP A 366 -28.71 12.67 51.63
C TRP A 366 -29.51 12.90 50.30
N ALA A 367 -29.76 11.87 49.53
CA ALA A 367 -30.48 11.98 48.29
C ALA A 367 -31.95 12.38 48.44
N ALA A 368 -32.62 11.95 49.55
CA ALA A 368 -33.98 12.36 49.85
C ALA A 368 -34.05 13.85 50.24
N LYS A 369 -33.12 14.35 51.03
CA LYS A 369 -33.01 15.79 51.38
C LYS A 369 -32.76 16.63 50.09
N TYR A 370 -31.87 16.18 49.20
CA TYR A 370 -31.54 16.89 47.93
C TYR A 370 -32.73 16.98 46.98
N ARG A 371 -33.58 15.95 46.92
CA ARG A 371 -34.76 15.95 46.02
C ARG A 371 -35.96 16.77 46.57
N ASN A 372 -36.00 16.98 47.84
CA ASN A 372 -37.11 17.68 48.52
C ASN A 372 -36.79 19.13 48.91
N GLY A 373 -35.61 19.65 48.59
CA GLY A 373 -35.18 21.04 48.71
C GLY A 373 -35.00 21.67 47.34
#